data_c36827dde7dae2c1befcfa95ed08981e
#
_entry.id   c36827dde7dae2c1befcfa95ed08981e
#
_cell.length_a   1.000
_cell.length_b   1.000
_cell.length_c   1.000
_cell.angle_alpha   90.00
_cell.angle_beta   90.00
_cell.angle_gamma   90.00
#
_symmetry.space_group_name_H-M   'P 1'
#
loop_
_entity.id
_entity.type
_entity.pdbx_description
1 polymer ?
#
loop_
_entity_poly.entity_id
_entity_poly.type
_entity_poly.pdbx_seq_one_letter_code
_entity_poly.pdbx_strand_id
1 'polypeptide(L)'
;MAARLLMIDDDTRLSAMVGDYLRAAGFDVEVAGTLAEGRDRLAVAGAAPLHAPGFDALVLDLMLPDGDGLDLCRELRSEARTRHLPLLMLTARGEPMDRIVGLELGADDYLPKPFEPRELLARVKALLRRAAPVNAQAEEVLRFGRLEVDLAARVARLDGRPCDLTSHQFELLVVLAQSPGRVLSRDQIMDSLKGHPMEAFDRSIDVHISRIRALIEDDPKEPRRVLTVRGAGYVFAKKQDAD
;
A
#
# COMPACT_ATOMS: atom_id res chain seq x y z
N MET A 1 -7.87 2.67 20.38
CA MET A 1 -6.44 2.91 20.66
C MET A 1 -5.91 3.85 19.59
N ALA A 2 -4.90 4.68 19.89
CA ALA A 2 -4.21 5.47 18.88
C ALA A 2 -3.46 4.54 17.94
N ALA A 3 -3.48 4.81 16.63
CA ALA A 3 -2.69 4.03 15.68
C ALA A 3 -1.20 4.32 15.87
N ARG A 4 -0.37 3.27 15.84
CA ARG A 4 1.08 3.33 16.05
C ARG A 4 1.81 3.44 14.73
N LEU A 5 2.64 4.46 14.60
CA LEU A 5 3.43 4.74 13.41
C LEU A 5 4.92 4.60 13.73
N LEU A 6 5.68 3.97 12.86
CA LEU A 6 7.12 4.05 12.85
C LEU A 6 7.56 4.99 11.73
N MET A 7 8.39 5.96 12.05
CA MET A 7 9.06 6.82 11.07
C MET A 7 10.55 6.53 11.10
N ILE A 8 11.13 6.20 9.95
CA ILE A 8 12.58 5.97 9.78
C ILE A 8 13.12 7.05 8.84
N ASP A 9 13.86 7.99 9.39
CA ASP A 9 14.38 9.16 8.67
C ASP A 9 15.53 9.78 9.49
N ASP A 10 16.68 10.01 8.90
CA ASP A 10 17.88 10.52 9.58
C ASP A 10 17.88 12.04 9.79
N ASP A 11 17.00 12.78 9.10
CA ASP A 11 16.78 14.20 9.38
C ASP A 11 16.04 14.38 10.71
N THR A 12 16.80 14.56 11.78
CA THR A 12 16.27 14.71 13.15
C THR A 12 15.33 15.89 13.30
N ARG A 13 15.52 16.98 12.53
CA ARG A 13 14.65 18.18 12.59
C ARG A 13 13.31 17.91 11.91
N LEU A 14 13.36 17.30 10.73
CA LEU A 14 12.16 16.90 10.00
C LEU A 14 11.36 15.87 10.82
N SER A 15 12.03 14.84 11.30
CA SER A 15 11.41 13.77 12.09
C SER A 15 10.78 14.25 13.39
N ALA A 16 11.41 15.20 14.11
CA ALA A 16 10.83 15.82 15.30
C ALA A 16 9.58 16.62 14.94
N MET A 17 9.67 17.51 13.95
CA MET A 17 8.54 18.36 13.53
C MET A 17 7.36 17.51 13.03
N VAL A 18 7.61 16.53 12.18
CA VAL A 18 6.59 15.65 11.64
C VAL A 18 6.01 14.75 12.72
N GLY A 19 6.85 14.18 13.58
CA GLY A 19 6.43 13.36 14.71
C GLY A 19 5.49 14.09 15.64
N ASP A 20 5.81 15.34 16.00
CA ASP A 20 4.95 16.17 16.86
C ASP A 20 3.63 16.52 16.18
N TYR A 21 3.66 16.81 14.88
CA TYR A 21 2.45 17.08 14.10
C TYR A 21 1.52 15.85 14.05
N LEU A 22 2.08 14.67 13.84
CA LEU A 22 1.32 13.41 13.82
C LEU A 22 0.78 13.04 15.22
N ARG A 23 1.58 13.25 16.29
CA ARG A 23 1.13 13.03 17.67
C ARG A 23 -0.03 13.98 18.02
N ALA A 24 0.04 15.25 17.62
CA ALA A 24 -1.05 16.21 17.78
C ALA A 24 -2.31 15.80 17.01
N ALA A 25 -2.17 15.04 15.92
CA ALA A 25 -3.27 14.47 15.15
C ALA A 25 -3.83 13.15 15.74
N GLY A 26 -3.30 12.67 16.90
CA GLY A 26 -3.81 11.51 17.64
C GLY A 26 -3.11 10.19 17.35
N PHE A 27 -1.93 10.21 16.73
CA PHE A 27 -1.11 9.01 16.48
C PHE A 27 -0.09 8.79 17.60
N ASP A 28 0.28 7.54 17.83
CA ASP A 28 1.46 7.16 18.60
C ASP A 28 2.64 7.00 17.62
N VAL A 29 3.67 7.83 17.74
CA VAL A 29 4.75 7.92 16.74
C VAL A 29 6.08 7.62 17.39
N GLU A 30 6.73 6.57 16.88
CA GLU A 30 8.12 6.27 17.15
C GLU A 30 8.99 6.70 15.96
N VAL A 31 10.20 7.19 16.27
CA VAL A 31 11.16 7.66 15.26
C VAL A 31 12.46 6.89 15.40
N ALA A 32 13.01 6.43 14.27
CA ALA A 32 14.34 5.82 14.17
C ALA A 32 15.17 6.64 13.17
N GLY A 33 16.44 6.86 13.47
CA GLY A 33 17.35 7.62 12.59
C GLY A 33 18.15 6.75 11.63
N THR A 34 18.03 5.42 11.72
CA THR A 34 18.79 4.45 10.91
C THR A 34 17.93 3.24 10.58
N LEU A 35 18.33 2.49 9.54
CA LEU A 35 17.70 1.21 9.20
C LEU A 35 17.86 0.19 10.33
N ALA A 36 19.02 0.16 10.99
CA ALA A 36 19.28 -0.74 12.10
C ALA A 36 18.31 -0.50 13.25
N GLU A 37 18.14 0.74 13.70
CA GLU A 37 17.14 1.10 14.71
C GLU A 37 15.72 0.76 14.28
N GLY A 38 15.39 1.01 13.01
CA GLY A 38 14.08 0.68 12.44
C GLY A 38 13.80 -0.82 12.49
N ARG A 39 14.77 -1.65 12.09
CA ARG A 39 14.67 -3.12 12.18
C ARG A 39 14.48 -3.60 13.62
N ASP A 40 15.24 -3.06 14.56
CA ASP A 40 15.12 -3.42 15.98
C ASP A 40 13.72 -3.13 16.52
N ARG A 41 13.14 -1.96 16.20
CA ARG A 41 11.78 -1.60 16.61
C ARG A 41 10.73 -2.51 15.99
N LEU A 42 10.87 -2.82 14.70
CA LEU A 42 9.98 -3.75 14.00
C LEU A 42 10.08 -5.17 14.55
N ALA A 43 11.29 -5.64 14.89
CA ALA A 43 11.53 -6.96 15.49
C ALA A 43 10.91 -7.08 16.88
N VAL A 44 11.08 -6.07 17.74
CA VAL A 44 10.49 -6.02 19.08
C VAL A 44 8.96 -6.00 19.00
N ALA A 45 8.39 -5.19 18.11
CA ALA A 45 6.96 -5.15 17.88
C ALA A 45 6.40 -6.48 17.33
N GLY A 46 7.20 -7.21 16.52
CA GLY A 46 6.84 -8.53 15.99
C GLY A 46 7.01 -9.69 16.98
N ALA A 47 7.82 -9.52 18.03
CA ALA A 47 8.01 -10.52 19.10
C ALA A 47 6.89 -10.51 20.16
N ALA A 48 6.04 -9.48 20.14
CA ALA A 48 4.88 -9.38 21.00
C ALA A 48 3.85 -10.50 20.70
N PRO A 49 3.04 -10.96 21.70
CA PRO A 49 2.00 -11.95 21.46
C PRO A 49 1.05 -11.52 20.33
N LEU A 50 0.42 -12.48 19.67
CA LEU A 50 -0.51 -12.29 18.51
C LEU A 50 -1.55 -11.16 18.64
N HIS A 51 -1.66 -10.53 19.81
CA HIS A 51 -2.61 -9.47 20.15
C HIS A 51 -1.92 -8.18 20.66
N ALA A 52 -0.58 -8.11 20.70
CA ALA A 52 0.10 -6.86 21.00
C ALA A 52 0.23 -6.05 19.69
N PRO A 53 -0.16 -4.77 19.69
CA PRO A 53 -0.17 -3.98 18.47
C PRO A 53 1.26 -3.77 17.98
N GLY A 54 1.59 -4.34 16.83
CA GLY A 54 2.70 -3.90 16.00
C GLY A 54 2.50 -2.44 15.56
N PHE A 55 3.28 -1.99 14.63
CA PHE A 55 3.00 -0.72 13.97
C PHE A 55 1.85 -0.89 12.96
N ASP A 56 1.00 0.12 12.88
CA ASP A 56 -0.13 0.17 11.94
C ASP A 56 0.31 0.74 10.57
N ALA A 57 1.38 1.53 10.53
CA ALA A 57 2.02 1.97 9.28
C ALA A 57 3.49 2.37 9.51
N LEU A 58 4.25 2.34 8.43
CA LEU A 58 5.65 2.74 8.34
C LEU A 58 5.79 3.94 7.39
N VAL A 59 6.53 4.96 7.83
CA VAL A 59 7.04 6.05 6.99
C VAL A 59 8.55 5.85 6.87
N LEU A 60 9.06 5.68 5.66
CA LEU A 60 10.43 5.25 5.41
C LEU A 60 11.13 6.20 4.42
N ASP A 61 12.23 6.80 4.87
CA ASP A 61 13.14 7.48 3.95
C ASP A 61 13.95 6.45 3.15
N LEU A 62 14.21 6.75 1.90
CA LEU A 62 15.04 5.92 1.04
C LEU A 62 16.52 6.07 1.32
N MET A 63 16.96 7.29 1.64
CA MET A 63 18.36 7.61 1.84
C MET A 63 18.68 7.69 3.33
N LEU A 64 19.24 6.63 3.87
CA LEU A 64 19.62 6.54 5.27
C LEU A 64 21.13 6.31 5.40
N PRO A 65 21.77 6.73 6.50
CA PRO A 65 23.23 6.70 6.65
C PRO A 65 23.82 5.29 6.65
N ASP A 66 23.01 4.29 6.98
CA ASP A 66 23.42 2.89 7.11
C ASP A 66 22.84 1.98 6.00
N GLY A 67 22.24 2.54 4.94
CA GLY A 67 21.79 1.78 3.79
C GLY A 67 20.61 2.36 3.02
N ASP A 68 20.09 1.58 2.09
CA ASP A 68 18.98 1.97 1.21
C ASP A 68 17.64 1.50 1.80
N GLY A 69 16.67 2.42 1.93
CA GLY A 69 15.30 2.11 2.38
C GLY A 69 14.58 1.12 1.46
N LEU A 70 14.96 1.04 0.18
CA LEU A 70 14.42 0.03 -0.75
C LEU A 70 14.74 -1.40 -0.30
N ASP A 71 15.89 -1.62 0.31
CA ASP A 71 16.26 -2.95 0.83
C ASP A 71 15.37 -3.35 2.01
N LEU A 72 15.14 -2.43 2.94
CA LEU A 72 14.19 -2.66 4.03
C LEU A 72 12.77 -2.91 3.50
N CYS A 73 12.32 -2.16 2.51
CA CYS A 73 11.01 -2.43 1.88
C CYS A 73 10.93 -3.85 1.33
N ARG A 74 11.96 -4.30 0.60
CA ARG A 74 12.03 -5.65 0.04
C ARG A 74 12.00 -6.73 1.14
N GLU A 75 12.75 -6.53 2.22
CA GLU A 75 12.75 -7.41 3.40
C GLU A 75 11.33 -7.52 3.99
N LEU A 76 10.69 -6.39 4.28
CA LEU A 76 9.35 -6.35 4.87
C LEU A 76 8.30 -7.06 3.98
N ARG A 77 8.39 -6.94 2.67
CA ARG A 77 7.47 -7.59 1.73
C ARG A 77 7.72 -9.09 1.57
N SER A 78 8.93 -9.55 1.86
CA SER A 78 9.27 -10.98 1.85
C SER A 78 8.80 -11.73 3.10
N GLU A 79 8.60 -11.03 4.22
CA GLU A 79 8.22 -11.62 5.48
C GLU A 79 6.70 -11.69 5.67
N ALA A 80 6.16 -12.84 6.07
CA ALA A 80 4.72 -13.06 6.25
C ALA A 80 4.06 -12.11 7.26
N ARG A 81 4.81 -11.64 8.27
CA ARG A 81 4.30 -10.77 9.34
C ARG A 81 4.18 -9.31 8.93
N THR A 82 5.08 -8.85 8.06
CA THR A 82 5.24 -7.43 7.71
C THR A 82 4.82 -7.12 6.27
N ARG A 83 4.59 -8.14 5.43
CA ARG A 83 4.23 -7.94 4.02
C ARG A 83 3.02 -7.05 3.77
N HIS A 84 2.08 -7.01 4.71
CA HIS A 84 0.86 -6.21 4.63
C HIS A 84 0.94 -4.89 5.41
N LEU A 85 2.07 -4.61 6.08
CA LEU A 85 2.27 -3.36 6.80
C LEU A 85 2.20 -2.18 5.82
N PRO A 86 1.26 -1.25 5.99
CA PRO A 86 1.17 -0.06 5.16
C PRO A 86 2.48 0.74 5.19
N LEU A 87 3.04 1.05 4.01
CA LEU A 87 4.34 1.66 3.87
C LEU A 87 4.27 2.88 2.94
N LEU A 88 4.59 4.06 3.51
CA LEU A 88 4.79 5.31 2.80
C LEU A 88 6.28 5.58 2.64
N MET A 89 6.75 5.69 1.41
CA MET A 89 8.14 6.08 1.13
C MET A 89 8.30 7.59 1.07
N LEU A 90 9.36 8.09 1.69
CA LEU A 90 9.85 9.45 1.49
C LEU A 90 11.00 9.42 0.48
N THR A 91 10.96 10.31 -0.51
CA THR A 91 11.97 10.33 -1.57
C THR A 91 12.55 11.72 -1.77
N ALA A 92 13.83 11.83 -2.11
CA ALA A 92 14.41 13.07 -2.56
C ALA A 92 13.78 13.53 -3.89
N ARG A 93 13.59 14.83 -4.05
CA ARG A 93 12.99 15.43 -5.25
C ARG A 93 13.91 15.25 -6.44
N GLY A 94 13.46 14.53 -7.49
CA GLY A 94 14.11 14.57 -8.78
C GLY A 94 14.37 13.24 -9.50
N GLU A 95 14.20 12.09 -8.86
CA GLU A 95 14.40 10.80 -9.54
C GLU A 95 13.10 10.04 -9.74
N PRO A 96 12.46 10.17 -10.93
CA PRO A 96 11.26 9.39 -11.25
C PRO A 96 11.47 7.88 -11.16
N MET A 97 12.73 7.42 -11.24
CA MET A 97 13.10 6.00 -11.18
C MET A 97 12.96 5.44 -9.78
N ASP A 98 13.41 6.12 -8.73
CA ASP A 98 13.31 5.64 -7.35
C ASP A 98 11.86 5.46 -6.93
N ARG A 99 11.01 6.35 -7.37
CA ARG A 99 9.57 6.29 -7.19
C ARG A 99 8.95 5.04 -7.82
N ILE A 100 9.29 4.75 -9.07
CA ILE A 100 8.81 3.55 -9.79
C ILE A 100 9.34 2.30 -9.10
N VAL A 101 10.64 2.26 -8.79
CA VAL A 101 11.29 1.13 -8.13
C VAL A 101 10.68 0.88 -6.75
N GLY A 102 10.44 1.92 -5.94
CA GLY A 102 9.82 1.78 -4.62
C GLY A 102 8.42 1.17 -4.69
N LEU A 103 7.59 1.62 -5.62
CA LEU A 103 6.26 1.05 -5.86
C LEU A 103 6.36 -0.37 -6.43
N GLU A 104 7.32 -0.64 -7.32
CA GLU A 104 7.59 -1.99 -7.83
C GLU A 104 8.06 -2.94 -6.72
N LEU A 105 8.74 -2.48 -5.70
CA LEU A 105 9.14 -3.26 -4.54
C LEU A 105 8.02 -3.45 -3.51
N GLY A 106 6.89 -2.76 -3.69
CA GLY A 106 5.68 -2.97 -2.89
C GLY A 106 5.37 -1.87 -1.88
N ALA A 107 5.95 -0.67 -2.01
CA ALA A 107 5.45 0.48 -1.28
C ALA A 107 3.98 0.76 -1.65
N ASP A 108 3.20 1.21 -0.68
CA ASP A 108 1.78 1.49 -0.90
C ASP A 108 1.53 2.93 -1.39
N ASP A 109 2.43 3.86 -1.04
CA ASP A 109 2.41 5.25 -1.52
C ASP A 109 3.81 5.85 -1.35
N TYR A 110 4.05 7.03 -1.94
CA TYR A 110 5.30 7.77 -1.80
C TYR A 110 5.00 9.25 -1.65
N LEU A 111 5.95 9.99 -1.05
CA LEU A 111 5.87 11.42 -0.85
C LEU A 111 7.25 12.05 -1.12
N PRO A 112 7.37 12.94 -2.12
CA PRO A 112 8.65 13.60 -2.41
C PRO A 112 8.99 14.67 -1.36
N LYS A 113 10.25 14.72 -0.94
CA LYS A 113 10.81 15.81 -0.13
C LYS A 113 11.18 17.00 -1.06
N PRO A 114 10.91 18.27 -0.67
CA PRO A 114 10.23 18.69 0.55
C PRO A 114 8.71 18.55 0.44
N PHE A 115 8.06 18.25 1.54
CA PHE A 115 6.60 18.09 1.64
C PHE A 115 6.02 18.90 2.81
N GLU A 116 4.73 19.16 2.75
CA GLU A 116 3.99 19.77 3.86
C GLU A 116 3.55 18.67 4.86
N PRO A 117 3.70 18.87 6.20
CA PRO A 117 3.25 17.89 7.18
C PRO A 117 1.78 17.48 7.04
N ARG A 118 0.94 18.41 6.54
CA ARG A 118 -0.47 18.15 6.26
C ARG A 118 -0.65 17.11 5.14
N GLU A 119 0.19 17.12 4.12
CA GLU A 119 0.15 16.14 3.03
C GLU A 119 0.52 14.76 3.53
N LEU A 120 1.62 14.67 4.30
CA LEU A 120 2.03 13.41 4.93
C LEU A 120 0.91 12.84 5.82
N LEU A 121 0.31 13.66 6.68
CA LEU A 121 -0.83 13.26 7.51
C LEU A 121 -1.99 12.71 6.68
N ALA A 122 -2.34 13.38 5.58
CA ALA A 122 -3.43 12.93 4.71
C ALA A 122 -3.13 11.56 4.08
N ARG A 123 -1.88 11.31 3.64
CA ARG A 123 -1.43 10.03 3.08
C ARG A 123 -1.41 8.92 4.14
N VAL A 124 -0.88 9.19 5.33
CA VAL A 124 -0.89 8.23 6.46
C VAL A 124 -2.33 7.85 6.81
N LYS A 125 -3.24 8.82 6.94
CA LYS A 125 -4.67 8.53 7.19
C LYS A 125 -5.29 7.68 6.07
N ALA A 126 -4.94 7.94 4.82
CA ALA A 126 -5.41 7.15 3.68
C ALA A 126 -4.90 5.70 3.74
N LEU A 127 -3.62 5.49 4.07
CA LEU A 127 -3.03 4.17 4.24
C LEU A 127 -3.71 3.38 5.37
N LEU A 128 -3.88 3.99 6.54
CA LEU A 128 -4.51 3.35 7.69
C LEU A 128 -5.98 3.01 7.45
N ARG A 129 -6.73 3.87 6.76
CA ARG A 129 -8.12 3.59 6.40
C ARG A 129 -8.24 2.36 5.52
N ARG A 130 -7.29 2.17 4.61
CA ARG A 130 -7.22 0.99 3.72
C ARG A 130 -6.86 -0.29 4.47
N ALA A 131 -6.04 -0.18 5.52
CA ALA A 131 -5.67 -1.32 6.35
C ALA A 131 -6.76 -1.73 7.35
N ALA A 132 -7.70 -0.82 7.65
CA ALA A 132 -8.79 -1.10 8.59
C ALA A 132 -9.76 -2.16 8.02
N PRO A 133 -10.22 -3.13 8.85
CA PRO A 133 -11.23 -4.08 8.40
C PRO A 133 -12.51 -3.32 8.00
N VAL A 134 -13.03 -3.60 6.83
CA VAL A 134 -14.36 -3.14 6.42
C VAL A 134 -15.36 -3.71 7.40
N ASN A 135 -16.26 -2.87 7.95
CA ASN A 135 -17.25 -3.24 8.97
C ASN A 135 -17.81 -4.64 8.75
N ALA A 136 -17.68 -5.49 9.76
CA ALA A 136 -17.94 -6.93 9.76
C ALA A 136 -19.45 -7.32 9.66
N GLN A 137 -20.25 -6.57 8.90
CA GLN A 137 -21.69 -6.85 8.72
C GLN A 137 -22.07 -7.45 7.35
N ALA A 138 -21.12 -7.65 6.46
CA ALA A 138 -21.35 -8.39 5.23
C ALA A 138 -20.24 -9.42 5.04
N GLU A 139 -20.56 -10.70 5.13
CA GLU A 139 -19.78 -11.80 4.56
C GLU A 139 -19.83 -11.67 3.02
N GLU A 140 -19.27 -10.60 2.50
CA GLU A 140 -19.33 -10.36 1.07
C GLU A 140 -18.04 -10.88 0.43
N VAL A 141 -18.14 -12.10 -0.08
CA VAL A 141 -17.12 -12.68 -0.95
C VAL A 141 -17.56 -12.46 -2.39
N LEU A 142 -16.81 -11.63 -3.10
CA LEU A 142 -17.01 -11.43 -4.54
C LEU A 142 -16.36 -12.61 -5.28
N ARG A 143 -17.13 -13.28 -6.15
CA ARG A 143 -16.67 -14.45 -6.91
C ARG A 143 -16.69 -14.18 -8.40
N PHE A 144 -15.56 -14.45 -9.04
CA PHE A 144 -15.36 -14.27 -10.47
C PHE A 144 -14.61 -15.50 -11.04
N GLY A 145 -15.37 -16.58 -11.31
CA GLY A 145 -14.79 -17.87 -11.70
C GLY A 145 -13.84 -18.40 -10.62
N ARG A 146 -12.57 -18.53 -10.94
CA ARG A 146 -11.51 -19.03 -10.06
C ARG A 146 -11.01 -18.00 -9.03
N LEU A 147 -11.32 -16.71 -9.22
CA LEU A 147 -10.92 -15.65 -8.32
C LEU A 147 -12.02 -15.35 -7.29
N GLU A 148 -11.67 -15.40 -6.02
CA GLU A 148 -12.49 -14.98 -4.89
C GLU A 148 -11.85 -13.78 -4.18
N VAL A 149 -12.65 -12.76 -3.86
CA VAL A 149 -12.22 -11.58 -3.09
C VAL A 149 -13.08 -11.49 -1.85
N ASP A 150 -12.51 -11.87 -0.71
CA ASP A 150 -13.12 -11.83 0.60
C ASP A 150 -12.89 -10.45 1.22
N LEU A 151 -13.93 -9.63 1.23
CA LEU A 151 -13.85 -8.24 1.70
C LEU A 151 -13.66 -8.17 3.22
N ALA A 152 -14.26 -9.11 3.97
CA ALA A 152 -14.17 -9.12 5.42
C ALA A 152 -12.79 -9.60 5.90
N ALA A 153 -12.28 -10.69 5.31
CA ALA A 153 -10.94 -11.20 5.62
C ALA A 153 -9.82 -10.40 4.94
N ARG A 154 -10.14 -9.51 3.99
CA ARG A 154 -9.18 -8.75 3.16
C ARG A 154 -8.18 -9.65 2.42
N VAL A 155 -8.68 -10.74 1.87
CA VAL A 155 -7.87 -11.74 1.15
C VAL A 155 -8.48 -12.01 -0.23
N ALA A 156 -7.66 -11.96 -1.26
CA ALA A 156 -8.02 -12.52 -2.56
C ALA A 156 -7.45 -13.93 -2.67
N ARG A 157 -8.19 -14.84 -3.30
CA ARG A 157 -7.78 -16.23 -3.57
C ARG A 157 -7.97 -16.55 -5.04
N LEU A 158 -6.95 -17.16 -5.62
CA LEU A 158 -7.04 -17.77 -6.96
C LEU A 158 -6.93 -19.29 -6.79
N ASP A 159 -7.91 -20.04 -7.26
CA ASP A 159 -8.02 -21.49 -7.05
C ASP A 159 -7.94 -21.88 -5.56
N GLY A 160 -8.52 -21.11 -4.68
CA GLY A 160 -8.49 -21.29 -3.23
C GLY A 160 -7.15 -20.94 -2.56
N ARG A 161 -6.12 -20.57 -3.32
CA ARG A 161 -4.81 -20.16 -2.79
C ARG A 161 -4.79 -18.65 -2.55
N PRO A 162 -4.34 -18.17 -1.39
CA PRO A 162 -4.26 -16.74 -1.12
C PRO A 162 -3.25 -16.07 -2.05
N CYS A 163 -3.63 -14.90 -2.56
CA CYS A 163 -2.74 -14.01 -3.32
C CYS A 163 -2.09 -13.03 -2.35
N ASP A 164 -0.76 -12.92 -2.38
CA ASP A 164 0.02 -12.07 -1.47
C ASP A 164 -0.03 -10.59 -1.89
N LEU A 165 -1.22 -10.00 -1.85
CA LEU A 165 -1.45 -8.58 -2.15
C LEU A 165 -1.08 -7.72 -0.94
N THR A 166 -0.45 -6.55 -1.18
CA THR A 166 -0.33 -5.52 -0.13
C THR A 166 -1.71 -4.91 0.17
N SER A 167 -1.84 -4.19 1.29
CA SER A 167 -3.11 -3.54 1.66
C SER A 167 -3.63 -2.62 0.55
N HIS A 168 -2.73 -1.88 -0.11
CA HIS A 168 -3.09 -0.98 -1.21
C HIS A 168 -3.52 -1.74 -2.49
N GLN A 169 -2.80 -2.81 -2.84
CA GLN A 169 -3.14 -3.65 -3.98
C GLN A 169 -4.48 -4.35 -3.79
N PHE A 170 -4.78 -4.80 -2.57
CA PHE A 170 -6.07 -5.38 -2.24
C PHE A 170 -7.21 -4.37 -2.44
N GLU A 171 -7.08 -3.13 -1.91
CA GLU A 171 -8.08 -2.07 -2.10
C GLU A 171 -8.28 -1.73 -3.58
N LEU A 172 -7.19 -1.62 -4.34
CA LEU A 172 -7.26 -1.37 -5.78
C LEU A 172 -8.03 -2.50 -6.50
N LEU A 173 -7.76 -3.75 -6.13
CA LEU A 173 -8.50 -4.90 -6.66
C LEU A 173 -9.99 -4.81 -6.30
N VAL A 174 -10.32 -4.44 -5.05
CA VAL A 174 -11.72 -4.27 -4.60
C VAL A 174 -12.44 -3.19 -5.39
N VAL A 175 -11.82 -2.01 -5.60
CA VAL A 175 -12.40 -0.92 -6.39
C VAL A 175 -12.75 -1.40 -7.81
N LEU A 176 -11.87 -2.17 -8.43
CA LEU A 176 -12.10 -2.74 -9.76
C LEU A 176 -13.19 -3.82 -9.73
N ALA A 177 -13.13 -4.74 -8.77
CA ALA A 177 -14.04 -5.87 -8.62
C ALA A 177 -15.48 -5.46 -8.26
N GLN A 178 -15.67 -4.32 -7.61
CA GLN A 178 -16.99 -3.76 -7.33
C GLN A 178 -17.65 -3.09 -8.56
N SER A 179 -16.90 -2.90 -9.64
CA SER A 179 -17.41 -2.31 -10.89
C SER A 179 -17.14 -3.19 -12.11
N PRO A 180 -17.54 -4.49 -12.12
CA PRO A 180 -17.17 -5.41 -13.17
C PRO A 180 -17.79 -5.01 -14.51
N GLY A 181 -16.96 -5.01 -15.55
CA GLY A 181 -17.36 -4.62 -16.93
C GLY A 181 -17.45 -3.11 -17.16
N ARG A 182 -17.20 -2.28 -16.15
CA ARG A 182 -17.12 -0.83 -16.27
C ARG A 182 -15.66 -0.41 -16.43
N VAL A 183 -15.38 0.45 -17.41
CA VAL A 183 -14.07 1.08 -17.53
C VAL A 183 -13.96 2.17 -16.47
N LEU A 184 -12.93 2.09 -15.63
CA LEU A 184 -12.58 3.11 -14.67
C LEU A 184 -11.33 3.83 -15.14
N SER A 185 -11.39 5.18 -15.21
CA SER A 185 -10.20 5.97 -15.48
C SER A 185 -9.22 5.90 -14.30
N ARG A 186 -7.95 6.26 -14.55
CA ARG A 186 -6.95 6.33 -13.47
C ARG A 186 -7.38 7.29 -12.36
N ASP A 187 -7.94 8.44 -12.74
CA ASP A 187 -8.44 9.43 -11.79
C ASP A 187 -9.60 8.87 -10.97
N GLN A 188 -10.57 8.20 -11.59
CA GLN A 188 -11.68 7.56 -10.88
C GLN A 188 -11.21 6.48 -9.89
N ILE A 189 -10.21 5.69 -10.29
CA ILE A 189 -9.60 4.69 -9.41
C ILE A 189 -8.92 5.39 -8.23
N MET A 190 -8.13 6.43 -8.50
CA MET A 190 -7.43 7.20 -7.46
C MET A 190 -8.40 7.88 -6.51
N ASP A 191 -9.45 8.52 -7.02
CA ASP A 191 -10.48 9.17 -6.20
C ASP A 191 -11.15 8.15 -5.26
N SER A 192 -11.44 6.96 -5.78
CA SER A 192 -12.02 5.86 -4.98
C SER A 192 -11.08 5.39 -3.88
N LEU A 193 -9.77 5.40 -4.13
CA LEU A 193 -8.76 4.97 -3.17
C LEU A 193 -8.39 6.06 -2.15
N LYS A 194 -8.31 7.32 -2.52
CA LYS A 194 -7.70 8.38 -1.67
C LYS A 194 -8.71 9.32 -1.01
N GLY A 195 -9.90 9.47 -1.56
CA GLY A 195 -10.89 10.42 -1.05
C GLY A 195 -10.48 11.90 -1.16
N HIS A 196 -9.44 12.22 -1.93
CA HIS A 196 -9.00 13.57 -2.26
C HIS A 196 -8.45 13.62 -3.70
N PRO A 197 -8.67 14.74 -4.43
CA PRO A 197 -8.12 14.92 -5.78
C PRO A 197 -6.58 14.94 -5.74
N MET A 198 -5.94 14.26 -6.68
CA MET A 198 -4.49 14.19 -6.81
C MET A 198 -3.94 14.98 -7.99
N GLU A 199 -2.65 15.36 -7.87
CA GLU A 199 -1.89 15.95 -8.96
C GLU A 199 -1.77 15.03 -10.18
N ALA A 200 -1.82 15.60 -11.36
CA ALA A 200 -2.14 15.01 -12.67
C ALA A 200 -1.16 13.97 -13.26
N PHE A 201 -0.19 13.40 -12.51
CA PHE A 201 0.84 12.51 -13.08
C PHE A 201 1.19 11.28 -12.24
N ASP A 202 0.25 10.70 -11.51
CA ASP A 202 0.54 9.51 -10.72
C ASP A 202 0.44 8.20 -11.54
N ARG A 203 1.59 7.72 -12.03
CA ARG A 203 1.72 6.39 -12.67
C ARG A 203 1.72 5.24 -11.66
N SER A 204 1.48 5.50 -10.37
CA SER A 204 1.48 4.46 -9.33
C SER A 204 0.44 3.39 -9.60
N ILE A 205 -0.72 3.74 -10.14
CA ILE A 205 -1.77 2.77 -10.49
C ILE A 205 -1.27 1.74 -11.49
N ASP A 206 -0.54 2.15 -12.52
CA ASP A 206 -0.05 1.23 -13.56
C ASP A 206 0.90 0.18 -12.98
N VAL A 207 1.76 0.59 -12.03
CA VAL A 207 2.68 -0.30 -11.30
C VAL A 207 1.89 -1.27 -10.42
N HIS A 208 0.93 -0.77 -9.64
CA HIS A 208 0.09 -1.64 -8.80
C HIS A 208 -0.77 -2.60 -9.62
N ILE A 209 -1.33 -2.17 -10.75
CA ILE A 209 -2.04 -3.06 -11.68
C ILE A 209 -1.12 -4.16 -12.20
N SER A 210 0.11 -3.83 -12.58
CA SER A 210 1.08 -4.84 -13.03
C SER A 210 1.35 -5.87 -11.93
N ARG A 211 1.50 -5.45 -10.68
CA ARG A 211 1.69 -6.32 -9.52
C ARG A 211 0.47 -7.21 -9.24
N ILE A 212 -0.72 -6.61 -9.27
CA ILE A 212 -1.97 -7.37 -9.08
C ILE A 212 -2.08 -8.45 -10.15
N ARG A 213 -1.81 -8.11 -11.43
CA ARG A 213 -1.82 -9.09 -12.53
C ARG A 213 -0.85 -10.24 -12.30
N ALA A 214 0.35 -9.96 -11.80
CA ALA A 214 1.33 -10.99 -11.49
C ALA A 214 0.84 -12.02 -10.46
N LEU A 215 -0.16 -11.67 -9.64
CA LEU A 215 -0.70 -12.52 -8.58
C LEU A 215 -2.04 -13.17 -8.92
N ILE A 216 -2.84 -12.54 -9.79
CA ILE A 216 -4.20 -13.02 -10.07
C ILE A 216 -4.43 -13.48 -11.51
N GLU A 217 -3.51 -13.23 -12.45
CA GLU A 217 -3.63 -13.68 -13.84
C GLU A 217 -2.84 -14.96 -14.07
N ASP A 218 -3.30 -15.78 -15.01
CA ASP A 218 -2.55 -16.96 -15.45
C ASP A 218 -1.30 -16.55 -16.27
N ASP A 219 -1.44 -15.53 -17.12
CA ASP A 219 -0.33 -14.81 -17.78
C ASP A 219 -0.51 -13.30 -17.60
N PRO A 220 0.36 -12.63 -16.82
CA PRO A 220 0.29 -11.18 -16.62
C PRO A 220 0.44 -10.36 -17.91
N LYS A 221 1.05 -10.93 -18.98
CA LYS A 221 1.21 -10.27 -20.27
C LYS A 221 -0.05 -10.36 -21.13
N GLU A 222 -0.86 -11.40 -20.92
CA GLU A 222 -2.14 -11.62 -21.57
C GLU A 222 -3.28 -11.65 -20.53
N PRO A 223 -3.53 -10.53 -19.83
CA PRO A 223 -4.47 -10.49 -18.72
C PRO A 223 -5.91 -10.73 -19.20
N ARG A 224 -6.67 -11.51 -18.41
CA ARG A 224 -8.09 -11.80 -18.64
C ARG A 224 -9.00 -11.21 -17.58
N ARG A 225 -8.48 -10.89 -16.39
CA ARG A 225 -9.23 -10.38 -15.25
C ARG A 225 -9.19 -8.86 -15.19
N VAL A 226 -8.01 -8.25 -15.25
CA VAL A 226 -7.82 -6.79 -15.25
C VAL A 226 -7.30 -6.35 -16.61
N LEU A 227 -8.17 -5.82 -17.44
CA LEU A 227 -7.86 -5.43 -18.82
C LEU A 227 -7.48 -3.95 -18.90
N THR A 228 -6.54 -3.61 -19.79
CA THR A 228 -6.22 -2.22 -20.12
C THR A 228 -7.07 -1.73 -21.27
N VAL A 229 -7.78 -0.63 -21.08
CA VAL A 229 -8.46 0.10 -22.15
C VAL A 229 -7.59 1.31 -22.50
N ARG A 230 -6.89 1.22 -23.64
CA ARG A 230 -5.92 2.25 -24.06
C ARG A 230 -6.58 3.63 -24.10
N GLY A 231 -5.93 4.61 -23.49
CA GLY A 231 -6.42 6.00 -23.40
C GLY A 231 -7.57 6.23 -22.42
N ALA A 232 -8.19 5.17 -21.85
CA ALA A 232 -9.35 5.29 -20.97
C ALA A 232 -9.09 4.84 -19.52
N GLY A 233 -8.34 3.74 -19.31
CA GLY A 233 -8.08 3.23 -17.97
C GLY A 233 -8.09 1.70 -17.90
N TYR A 234 -8.76 1.16 -16.90
CA TYR A 234 -8.83 -0.26 -16.63
C TYR A 234 -10.26 -0.76 -16.48
N VAL A 235 -10.48 -2.03 -16.82
CA VAL A 235 -11.75 -2.71 -16.60
C VAL A 235 -11.51 -4.07 -15.98
N PHE A 236 -12.30 -4.40 -14.97
CA PHE A 236 -12.35 -5.75 -14.42
C PHE A 236 -13.37 -6.57 -15.21
N ALA A 237 -12.93 -7.67 -15.79
CA ALA A 237 -13.77 -8.47 -16.66
C ALA A 237 -14.90 -9.15 -15.89
N LYS A 238 -16.12 -9.17 -16.45
CA LYS A 238 -17.26 -9.88 -15.87
C LYS A 238 -17.11 -11.40 -15.97
N LYS A 239 -16.60 -11.88 -17.12
CA LYS A 239 -16.26 -13.28 -17.37
C LYS A 239 -14.75 -13.38 -17.46
N GLN A 240 -14.14 -14.20 -16.62
CA GLN A 240 -12.69 -14.22 -16.43
C GLN A 240 -12.06 -15.54 -16.83
N ASP A 241 -12.81 -16.62 -16.69
CA ASP A 241 -12.36 -17.95 -17.04
C ASP A 241 -13.15 -18.41 -18.27
N ALA A 242 -12.49 -19.18 -19.16
CA ALA A 242 -13.18 -19.85 -20.24
C ALA A 242 -14.07 -20.95 -19.64
N ASP A 243 -15.34 -20.95 -20.02
CA ASP A 243 -16.25 -22.07 -19.77
C ASP A 243 -15.75 -23.31 -20.49
#